data_b3d84a1cf79320305685a57293726a0f
#
_entry.id   b3d84a1cf79320305685a57293726a0f
#
_cell.length_a   1.000
_cell.length_b   1.000
_cell.length_c   1.000
_cell.angle_alpha   90.00
_cell.angle_beta   90.00
_cell.angle_gamma   90.00
#
_symmetry.space_group_name_H-M   'P 1'
#
loop_
_entity.id
_entity.type
_entity.pdbx_description
1 polymer ?
#
loop_
_entity_poly.entity_id
_entity_poly.type
_entity_poly.pdbx_seq_one_letter_code
_entity_poly.pdbx_strand_id
1 'polypeptide(L)'
;MRSILFAVLLLSALPVAFGTTDCPLFSVKQESNNSIIHLTGTNTAQSPILAYVVVAEIGRSRKTWKRVCNTGEELKPGMSIEIGTMNTGTESGVANVVVDYVRLADGTKWGPATTEEAKEIEARFKK
;
A
#
# COMPACT_ATOMS: atom_id res chain seq x y z
N MET A 1 30.70 -2.02 -4.62
CA MET A 1 30.20 -1.85 -4.66
C MET A 1 29.54 -1.89 -5.14
N ARG A 2 29.42 -2.15 -5.08
CA ARG A 2 28.57 -2.25 -5.28
C ARG A 2 27.73 -1.84 -5.68
N SER A 3 27.58 -1.76 -5.70
CA SER A 3 26.71 -1.29 -5.84
C SER A 3 26.08 -0.97 -6.60
N ILE A 4 26.25 -0.96 -6.69
CA ILE A 4 25.61 -0.45 -7.10
C ILE A 4 24.98 -0.59 -7.89
N LEU A 5 24.92 -0.74 -7.76
CA LEU A 5 24.30 -0.65 -8.18
C LEU A 5 23.60 -0.88 -8.52
N PHE A 6 23.37 -0.96 -8.24
CA PHE A 6 22.57 -0.83 -8.23
C PHE A 6 21.90 -0.70 -8.67
N ALA A 7 22.29 -0.56 -8.58
CA ALA A 7 21.56 -0.03 -8.62
C ALA A 7 20.94 0.16 -9.42
N VAL A 8 21.25 0.11 -9.57
CA VAL A 8 20.62 0.54 -9.93
C VAL A 8 19.89 0.42 -10.59
N LEU A 9 19.81 0.31 -10.44
CA LEU A 9 19.08 0.47 -10.64
C LEU A 9 18.36 0.49 -11.10
N LEU A 10 18.32 0.47 -11.13
CA LEU A 10 17.61 0.82 -11.22
C LEU A 10 16.99 1.05 -11.86
N LEU A 11 16.98 1.12 -11.98
CA LEU A 11 16.34 1.67 -12.22
C LEU A 11 15.75 1.94 -12.98
N SER A 12 15.86 1.86 -13.15
CA SER A 12 15.22 2.37 -13.50
C SER A 12 14.48 2.67 -14.07
N ALA A 13 14.47 2.72 -14.05
CA ALA A 13 13.63 3.18 -14.33
C ALA A 13 12.68 3.10 -14.73
N LEU A 14 12.28 2.76 -14.58
CA LEU A 14 11.33 2.85 -14.82
C LEU A 14 10.34 3.18 -14.49
N PRO A 15 10.11 2.96 -14.34
CA PRO A 15 9.17 3.37 -14.10
C PRO A 15 8.65 3.63 -13.57
N VAL A 16 9.01 3.24 -13.88
CA VAL A 16 8.80 3.68 -13.20
C VAL A 16 8.16 3.84 -12.13
N ALA A 17 8.43 3.81 -11.77
CA ALA A 17 8.00 4.24 -10.51
C ALA A 17 6.55 4.36 -10.31
N PHE A 18 5.81 4.51 -11.31
CA PHE A 18 4.40 4.44 -11.08
C PHE A 18 4.04 3.02 -10.71
N GLY A 19 3.13 2.86 -9.80
CA GLY A 19 2.70 1.57 -9.37
C GLY A 19 3.27 1.12 -8.05
N THR A 20 4.18 1.90 -7.44
CA THR A 20 4.68 1.54 -6.13
C THR A 20 4.58 2.72 -5.18
N THR A 21 4.47 2.40 -3.90
CA THR A 21 4.47 3.41 -2.85
C THR A 21 5.85 3.46 -2.20
N ASP A 22 6.06 4.49 -1.40
CA ASP A 22 7.32 4.63 -0.68
C ASP A 22 7.31 4.03 0.71
N CYS A 23 6.26 3.29 1.06
CA CYS A 23 6.18 2.65 2.38
C CYS A 23 7.15 1.47 2.45
N PRO A 24 8.07 1.47 3.42
CA PRO A 24 9.05 0.38 3.51
C PRO A 24 8.47 -0.91 4.07
N LEU A 25 7.26 -0.89 4.62
CA LEU A 25 6.66 -2.06 5.25
C LEU A 25 5.63 -2.74 4.37
N PHE A 26 5.07 -2.02 3.42
CA PHE A 26 3.96 -2.51 2.60
C PHE A 26 4.08 -1.89 1.22
N SER A 27 4.41 -2.70 0.25
CA SER A 27 4.60 -2.23 -1.12
C SER A 27 3.29 -2.38 -1.88
N VAL A 28 2.76 -1.29 -2.40
CA VAL A 28 1.51 -1.32 -3.15
C VAL A 28 1.81 -1.06 -4.61
N LYS A 29 1.34 -1.98 -5.46
CA LYS A 29 1.47 -1.89 -6.91
C LYS A 29 0.12 -1.64 -7.53
N GLN A 30 0.11 -0.84 -8.59
CA GLN A 30 -1.11 -0.65 -9.35
C GLN A 30 -0.92 -1.12 -10.77
N GLU A 31 -1.97 -1.73 -11.31
CA GLU A 31 -2.02 -2.16 -12.71
C GLU A 31 -3.30 -1.63 -13.29
N SER A 32 -3.20 -1.05 -14.49
CA SER A 32 -4.33 -0.44 -15.16
C SER A 32 -4.81 -1.32 -16.29
N ASN A 33 -6.13 -1.51 -16.38
CA ASN A 33 -6.72 -2.33 -17.42
C ASN A 33 -8.12 -1.80 -17.71
N ASN A 34 -8.30 -1.18 -18.89
CA ASN A 34 -9.61 -0.71 -19.34
C ASN A 34 -10.33 0.16 -18.30
N SER A 35 -9.69 1.22 -17.87
CA SER A 35 -10.26 2.17 -16.93
C SER A 35 -10.45 1.60 -15.52
N ILE A 36 -9.88 0.43 -15.26
CA ILE A 36 -9.90 -0.14 -13.92
C ILE A 36 -8.47 -0.26 -13.43
N ILE A 37 -8.23 0.25 -12.24
CA ILE A 37 -6.93 0.14 -11.59
C ILE A 37 -7.04 -0.94 -10.52
N HIS A 38 -6.14 -1.90 -10.57
CA HIS A 38 -6.05 -2.96 -9.57
C HIS A 38 -4.88 -2.66 -8.65
N LEU A 39 -5.12 -2.75 -7.35
CA LEU A 39 -4.07 -2.52 -6.35
C LEU A 39 -3.74 -3.82 -5.65
N THR A 40 -2.47 -4.15 -5.61
CA THR A 40 -1.94 -5.32 -4.93
C THR A 40 -0.91 -4.87 -3.91
N GLY A 41 -0.98 -5.40 -2.70
CA GLY A 41 -0.03 -5.05 -1.66
C GLY A 41 0.79 -6.25 -1.26
N THR A 42 2.06 -6.01 -0.94
CA THR A 42 2.98 -7.06 -0.49
C THR A 42 3.61 -6.62 0.83
N ASN A 43 3.61 -7.53 1.80
CA ASN A 43 4.28 -7.26 3.07
C ASN A 43 5.78 -7.37 2.85
N THR A 44 6.48 -6.24 2.94
CA THR A 44 7.93 -6.19 2.78
C THR A 44 8.64 -6.04 4.12
N ALA A 45 7.88 -6.14 5.22
CA ALA A 45 8.45 -6.06 6.57
C ALA A 45 8.89 -7.43 7.06
N GLN A 46 9.49 -7.45 8.24
CA GLN A 46 9.95 -8.68 8.87
C GLN A 46 8.91 -9.30 9.79
N SER A 47 7.81 -8.61 10.01
CA SER A 47 6.75 -9.02 10.94
C SER A 47 5.42 -9.03 10.19
N PRO A 48 4.47 -9.86 10.61
CA PRO A 48 3.15 -9.87 9.95
C PRO A 48 2.44 -8.52 10.07
N ILE A 49 1.68 -8.18 9.03
CA ILE A 49 0.86 -6.96 9.05
C ILE A 49 -0.51 -7.31 9.64
N LEU A 50 -0.91 -6.55 10.65
CA LEU A 50 -2.20 -6.72 11.30
C LEU A 50 -3.27 -5.81 10.71
N ALA A 51 -2.87 -4.65 10.20
CA ALA A 51 -3.83 -3.68 9.67
C ALA A 51 -3.14 -2.75 8.70
N TYR A 52 -3.91 -2.25 7.73
CA TYR A 52 -3.40 -1.23 6.82
C TYR A 52 -4.54 -0.34 6.33
N VAL A 53 -4.17 0.85 5.87
CA VAL A 53 -5.08 1.78 5.19
C VAL A 53 -4.35 2.31 3.96
N VAL A 54 -4.98 2.21 2.81
CA VAL A 54 -4.43 2.67 1.53
C VAL A 54 -5.43 3.62 0.90
N VAL A 55 -4.93 4.73 0.37
CA VAL A 55 -5.76 5.74 -0.30
C VAL A 55 -5.26 5.89 -1.73
N ALA A 56 -6.16 5.89 -2.68
CA ALA A 56 -5.83 6.14 -4.08
C ALA A 56 -6.66 7.29 -4.61
N GLU A 57 -6.02 8.17 -5.38
CA GLU A 57 -6.68 9.31 -5.99
C GLU A 57 -6.30 9.40 -7.44
N ILE A 58 -7.29 9.66 -8.29
CA ILE A 58 -7.04 9.98 -9.69
C ILE A 58 -8.10 10.98 -10.11
N GLY A 59 -7.65 12.14 -10.66
CA GLY A 59 -8.57 13.20 -10.98
C GLY A 59 -9.33 13.64 -9.73
N ARG A 60 -10.64 13.56 -9.79
CA ARG A 60 -11.49 13.90 -8.66
C ARG A 60 -11.95 12.68 -7.87
N SER A 61 -11.57 11.49 -8.32
CA SER A 61 -11.96 10.26 -7.68
C SER A 61 -10.99 9.92 -6.57
N ARG A 62 -11.53 9.47 -5.45
CA ARG A 62 -10.72 9.08 -4.30
C ARG A 62 -11.36 7.86 -3.67
N LYS A 63 -10.54 6.90 -3.30
CA LYS A 63 -11.02 5.70 -2.63
C LYS A 63 -10.05 5.28 -1.54
N THR A 64 -10.62 4.82 -0.43
CA THR A 64 -9.85 4.37 0.72
C THR A 64 -10.19 2.92 1.00
N TRP A 65 -9.16 2.11 1.22
CA TRP A 65 -9.32 0.72 1.62
C TRP A 65 -8.68 0.54 2.98
N LYS A 66 -9.36 -0.21 3.84
CA LYS A 66 -8.81 -0.56 5.14
C LYS A 66 -8.97 -2.06 5.36
N ARG A 67 -8.06 -2.61 6.13
CA ARG A 67 -8.16 -4.00 6.54
C ARG A 67 -7.60 -4.13 7.94
N VAL A 68 -8.35 -4.85 8.78
CA VAL A 68 -7.87 -5.30 10.08
C VAL A 68 -7.96 -6.80 10.05
N CYS A 69 -6.82 -7.47 10.14
CA CYS A 69 -6.75 -8.91 10.00
C CYS A 69 -7.21 -9.60 11.27
N ASN A 70 -7.96 -10.68 11.10
CA ASN A 70 -8.32 -11.54 12.23
C ASN A 70 -7.13 -12.37 12.66
N THR A 71 -7.17 -12.87 13.88
CA THR A 71 -6.13 -13.75 14.37
C THR A 71 -6.00 -14.96 13.46
N GLY A 72 -4.79 -15.23 13.01
CA GLY A 72 -4.53 -16.33 12.08
C GLY A 72 -4.61 -15.93 10.62
N GLU A 73 -5.08 -14.71 10.34
CA GLU A 73 -5.19 -14.23 8.97
C GLU A 73 -4.28 -13.06 8.69
N GLU A 74 -3.28 -12.86 9.52
CA GLU A 74 -2.33 -11.77 9.34
C GLU A 74 -1.61 -11.92 8.00
N LEU A 75 -1.22 -10.78 7.44
CA LEU A 75 -0.47 -10.77 6.18
C LEU A 75 1.00 -11.02 6.51
N LYS A 76 1.47 -12.23 6.24
CA LYS A 76 2.82 -12.65 6.62
C LYS A 76 3.88 -12.00 5.73
N PRO A 77 5.13 -11.90 6.22
CA PRO A 77 6.21 -11.34 5.39
C PRO A 77 6.29 -12.04 4.04
N GLY A 78 6.42 -11.25 2.98
CA GLY A 78 6.48 -11.75 1.61
C GLY A 78 5.15 -12.06 0.98
N MET A 79 4.07 -12.04 1.76
CA MET A 79 2.75 -12.37 1.26
C MET A 79 2.14 -11.20 0.51
N SER A 80 1.44 -11.49 -0.58
CA SER A 80 0.75 -10.47 -1.37
C SER A 80 -0.75 -10.65 -1.26
N ILE A 81 -1.46 -9.54 -1.39
CA ILE A 81 -2.91 -9.53 -1.27
C ILE A 81 -3.49 -8.51 -2.24
N GLU A 82 -4.64 -8.82 -2.78
CA GLU A 82 -5.37 -7.84 -3.57
C GLU A 82 -6.06 -6.86 -2.64
N ILE A 83 -5.70 -5.58 -2.76
CA ILE A 83 -6.30 -4.53 -1.93
C ILE A 83 -7.68 -4.18 -2.45
N GLY A 84 -7.79 -4.00 -3.76
CA GLY A 84 -9.06 -3.68 -4.37
C GLY A 84 -8.88 -3.07 -5.74
N THR A 85 -9.99 -2.57 -6.27
CA THR A 85 -10.01 -1.97 -7.60
C THR A 85 -10.64 -0.60 -7.54
N MET A 86 -10.30 0.24 -8.52
CA MET A 86 -10.84 1.57 -8.64
C MET A 86 -11.17 1.82 -10.10
N ASN A 87 -12.42 2.23 -10.35
CA ASN A 87 -12.84 2.57 -11.70
C ASN A 87 -12.52 4.03 -11.95
N THR A 88 -11.72 4.29 -12.98
CA THR A 88 -11.28 5.65 -13.27
C THR A 88 -12.24 6.41 -14.17
N GLY A 89 -13.24 5.72 -14.74
CA GLY A 89 -14.16 6.38 -15.67
C GLY A 89 -13.44 6.88 -16.89
N THR A 90 -13.49 8.19 -17.11
CA THR A 90 -12.80 8.80 -18.23
C THR A 90 -11.41 9.28 -17.89
N GLU A 91 -11.00 9.17 -16.62
CA GLU A 91 -9.66 9.56 -16.23
C GLU A 91 -8.65 8.58 -16.80
N SER A 92 -7.48 9.09 -17.10
CA SER A 92 -6.41 8.24 -17.62
C SER A 92 -5.15 8.51 -16.82
N GLY A 93 -4.23 7.56 -16.91
CA GLY A 93 -2.95 7.69 -16.22
C GLY A 93 -2.91 6.85 -14.97
N VAL A 94 -2.09 7.29 -14.04
CA VAL A 94 -1.76 6.54 -12.84
C VAL A 94 -2.38 7.22 -11.64
N ALA A 95 -2.99 6.44 -10.76
CA ALA A 95 -3.53 6.98 -9.52
C ALA A 95 -2.39 7.34 -8.59
N ASN A 96 -2.62 8.37 -7.77
CA ASN A 96 -1.70 8.69 -6.68
C ASN A 96 -2.08 7.80 -5.51
N VAL A 97 -1.22 6.86 -5.17
CA VAL A 97 -1.49 5.87 -4.13
C VAL A 97 -0.63 6.15 -2.93
N VAL A 98 -1.26 6.24 -1.77
CA VAL A 98 -0.58 6.52 -0.52
C VAL A 98 -0.96 5.44 0.49
N VAL A 99 0.04 4.91 1.19
CA VAL A 99 -0.20 4.06 2.35
C VAL A 99 -0.31 4.98 3.55
N ASP A 100 -1.52 5.09 4.09
CA ASP A 100 -1.77 6.02 5.20
C ASP A 100 -1.43 5.41 6.56
N TYR A 101 -1.47 4.07 6.64
CA TYR A 101 -1.23 3.42 7.92
C TYR A 101 -0.90 1.95 7.72
N VAL A 102 0.09 1.47 8.47
CA VAL A 102 0.41 0.04 8.55
C VAL A 102 0.73 -0.28 10.00
N ARG A 103 0.17 -1.38 10.50
CA ARG A 103 0.46 -1.85 11.84
C ARG A 103 0.96 -3.28 11.77
N LEU A 104 2.10 -3.53 12.39
CA LEU A 104 2.70 -4.86 12.42
C LEU A 104 2.42 -5.57 13.74
N ALA A 105 2.54 -6.88 13.72
CA ALA A 105 2.31 -7.70 14.91
C ALA A 105 3.29 -7.37 16.03
N ASP A 106 4.49 -6.90 15.69
CA ASP A 106 5.49 -6.55 16.71
C ASP A 106 5.27 -5.16 17.31
N GLY A 107 4.19 -4.49 16.94
CA GLY A 107 3.87 -3.17 17.47
C GLY A 107 4.36 -2.01 16.63
N THR A 108 5.15 -2.27 15.60
CA THR A 108 5.64 -1.22 14.71
C THR A 108 4.47 -0.60 13.94
N LYS A 109 4.51 0.72 13.78
CA LYS A 109 3.53 1.46 13.01
C LYS A 109 4.24 2.34 12.00
N TRP A 110 3.57 2.59 10.89
CA TRP A 110 4.10 3.47 9.85
C TRP A 110 2.96 4.25 9.21
N GLY A 111 3.24 5.48 8.82
CA GLY A 111 2.34 6.29 8.05
C GLY A 111 1.78 7.46 8.84
N PRO A 112 1.28 8.48 8.14
CA PRO A 112 0.76 9.69 8.79
C PRO A 112 -0.56 9.49 9.54
N ALA A 113 -1.32 8.45 9.19
CA ALA A 113 -2.58 8.13 9.85
C ALA A 113 -3.55 9.31 9.83
N THR A 114 -3.75 9.88 8.65
CA THR A 114 -4.58 11.09 8.50
C THR A 114 -6.04 10.77 8.23
N THR A 115 -6.35 9.57 7.76
CA THR A 115 -7.73 9.19 7.46
C THR A 115 -8.49 8.82 8.73
N GLU A 116 -9.82 8.90 8.65
CA GLU A 116 -10.65 8.43 9.77
C GLU A 116 -10.47 6.94 10.00
N GLU A 117 -10.30 6.19 8.90
CA GLU A 117 -10.07 4.76 8.98
C GLU A 117 -8.82 4.43 9.79
N ALA A 118 -7.74 5.17 9.54
CA ALA A 118 -6.50 4.94 10.28
C ALA A 118 -6.65 5.29 11.75
N LYS A 119 -7.37 6.37 12.04
CA LYS A 119 -7.59 6.78 13.42
C LYS A 119 -8.43 5.77 14.19
N GLU A 120 -9.43 5.21 13.53
CA GLU A 120 -10.25 4.16 14.14
C GLU A 120 -9.42 2.93 14.47
N ILE A 121 -8.56 2.53 13.55
CA ILE A 121 -7.71 1.37 13.77
C ILE A 121 -6.75 1.62 14.93
N GLU A 122 -6.14 2.80 14.95
CA GLU A 122 -5.24 3.17 16.05
C GLU A 122 -5.95 3.08 17.39
N ALA A 123 -7.19 3.54 17.46
CA ALA A 123 -7.95 3.50 18.69
C ALA A 123 -8.17 2.07 19.17
N ARG A 124 -8.37 1.13 18.25
CA ARG A 124 -8.58 -0.27 18.60
C ARG A 124 -7.33 -0.88 19.24
N PHE A 125 -6.16 -0.51 18.73
CA PHE A 125 -4.92 -1.11 19.21
C PHE A 125 -4.39 -0.47 20.49
N LYS A 126 -5.01 0.62 20.90
CA LYS A 126 -4.60 1.27 22.16
C LYS A 126 -5.20 0.64 23.39
N LYS A 127 -6.11 -0.26 23.24
CA LYS A 127 -6.76 -0.89 24.39
C LYS A 127 -5.94 -1.99 24.99
#